data_64df006de1e74b317eaa2074312054fb
#
_entry.id   64df006de1e74b317eaa2074312054fb
#
_cell.length_a   1.000
_cell.length_b   1.000
_cell.length_c   1.000
_cell.angle_alpha   90.00
_cell.angle_beta   90.00
_cell.angle_gamma   90.00
#
_symmetry.space_group_name_H-M   'P 1'
#
loop_
_entity.id
_entity.type
_entity.pdbx_description
1 polymer ?
#
loop_
_entity_poly.entity_id
_entity_poly.type
_entity_poly.pdbx_seq_one_letter_code
_entity_poly.pdbx_strand_id
1 'polypeptide(L)'
;VTVPRHWWRAGSRISLLALLGAALGILLDDIALGLLCGALALLVFWYVQLFRVERWLAQPDREPPEARGIWGRLLDHIYRLQRQSKEAQGRLEFSIQYLQDSLKSVRDAAIITDPWGNIAWVNDSAESLLGISLNDDVGRPLVNLMRIRELSQYLSLADYSQPLRLLPTSEREACLQVEVSTFSGGDRLIFVKDISEQYKLEVMRRDFVGNVSHELRTPLTVLKGYVENIQSLESEFVDQIARPLAQMEMQVVRMEVLLKDLLWLSRIESIEGADKTSPINMA
;
A
#
# COMPACT_ATOMS: atom_id res chain seq x y z
N VAL A 1 -49.97 -18.26 -10.10
CA VAL A 1 -49.48 -16.90 -10.36
C VAL A 1 -50.62 -15.95 -10.08
N THR A 2 -50.69 -15.38 -8.88
CA THR A 2 -51.77 -14.42 -8.47
C THR A 2 -51.43 -13.07 -9.12
N VAL A 3 -52.31 -12.64 -10.04
CA VAL A 3 -52.18 -11.32 -10.69
C VAL A 3 -52.30 -10.23 -9.61
N PRO A 4 -51.27 -9.38 -9.43
CA PRO A 4 -51.26 -8.38 -8.34
C PRO A 4 -52.40 -7.38 -8.51
N ARG A 5 -53.06 -7.00 -7.41
CA ARG A 5 -54.25 -6.09 -7.33
C ARG A 5 -54.16 -4.79 -8.14
N HIS A 6 -52.99 -4.37 -8.52
CA HIS A 6 -52.77 -3.12 -9.26
C HIS A 6 -52.95 -3.27 -10.78
N TRP A 7 -52.80 -4.45 -11.35
CA TRP A 7 -53.18 -4.71 -12.73
C TRP A 7 -54.69 -4.53 -12.94
N TRP A 8 -55.48 -4.89 -11.91
CA TRP A 8 -56.92 -4.62 -11.94
C TRP A 8 -57.23 -3.12 -11.96
N ARG A 9 -56.51 -2.29 -11.23
CA ARG A 9 -56.69 -0.81 -11.27
C ARG A 9 -56.21 -0.17 -12.57
N ALA A 10 -55.23 -0.73 -13.23
CA ALA A 10 -54.83 -0.27 -14.56
C ALA A 10 -55.86 -0.70 -15.60
N GLY A 11 -56.31 -1.95 -15.54
CA GLY A 11 -57.41 -2.47 -16.37
C GLY A 11 -58.67 -1.66 -16.22
N SER A 12 -59.09 -1.32 -14.96
CA SER A 12 -60.28 -0.53 -14.71
C SER A 12 -60.28 0.86 -15.34
N ARG A 13 -59.12 1.51 -15.45
CA ARG A 13 -58.96 2.81 -16.14
C ARG A 13 -59.09 2.68 -17.66
N ILE A 14 -58.53 1.64 -18.22
CA ILE A 14 -58.67 1.32 -19.66
C ILE A 14 -60.15 1.05 -19.96
N SER A 15 -60.79 0.23 -19.14
CA SER A 15 -62.21 -0.07 -19.26
C SER A 15 -63.11 1.19 -19.09
N LEU A 16 -62.75 2.09 -18.17
CA LEU A 16 -63.48 3.34 -17.94
C LEU A 16 -63.38 4.26 -19.15
N LEU A 17 -62.19 4.40 -19.74
CA LEU A 17 -61.98 5.20 -20.95
C LEU A 17 -62.68 4.62 -22.17
N ALA A 18 -62.69 3.29 -22.28
CA ALA A 18 -63.45 2.61 -23.33
C ALA A 18 -64.97 2.78 -23.15
N LEU A 19 -65.48 2.72 -21.94
CA LEU A 19 -66.88 3.02 -21.61
C LEU A 19 -67.25 4.46 -21.87
N LEU A 20 -66.40 5.42 -21.52
CA LEU A 20 -66.62 6.84 -21.82
C LEU A 20 -66.60 7.10 -23.31
N GLY A 21 -65.69 6.44 -24.08
CA GLY A 21 -65.64 6.50 -25.52
C GLY A 21 -66.92 5.93 -26.15
N ALA A 22 -67.41 4.78 -25.67
CA ALA A 22 -68.67 4.18 -26.14
C ALA A 22 -69.89 5.07 -25.78
N ALA A 23 -69.95 5.66 -24.60
CA ALA A 23 -70.99 6.58 -24.18
C ALA A 23 -71.03 7.88 -25.06
N LEU A 24 -69.86 8.39 -25.42
CA LEU A 24 -69.73 9.52 -26.35
C LEU A 24 -70.16 9.13 -27.76
N GLY A 25 -69.88 7.93 -28.19
CA GLY A 25 -70.33 7.38 -29.48
C GLY A 25 -71.84 7.26 -29.56
N ILE A 26 -72.51 6.83 -28.50
CA ILE A 26 -73.98 6.78 -28.41
C ILE A 26 -74.57 8.21 -28.50
N LEU A 27 -73.95 9.18 -27.86
CA LEU A 27 -74.39 10.59 -27.88
C LEU A 27 -74.24 11.23 -29.26
N LEU A 28 -73.28 10.79 -30.08
CA LEU A 28 -72.95 11.28 -31.39
C LEU A 28 -73.62 10.43 -32.53
N ASP A 29 -74.46 9.50 -32.16
CA ASP A 29 -75.16 8.53 -33.07
C ASP A 29 -74.19 7.69 -33.93
N ASP A 30 -72.88 7.60 -33.52
CA ASP A 30 -71.85 6.80 -34.17
C ASP A 30 -70.90 6.16 -33.13
N ILE A 31 -71.19 4.90 -32.83
CA ILE A 31 -70.44 4.10 -31.80
C ILE A 31 -68.97 3.88 -32.26
N ALA A 32 -68.74 3.76 -33.56
CA ALA A 32 -67.42 3.51 -34.11
C ALA A 32 -66.50 4.72 -33.90
N LEU A 33 -67.03 5.89 -34.10
CA LEU A 33 -66.29 7.17 -33.91
C LEU A 33 -65.98 7.41 -32.42
N GLY A 34 -66.87 7.05 -31.52
CA GLY A 34 -66.65 7.16 -30.07
C GLY A 34 -65.55 6.17 -29.58
N LEU A 35 -65.53 4.95 -30.03
CA LEU A 35 -64.50 4.00 -29.70
C LEU A 35 -63.13 4.39 -30.30
N LEU A 36 -63.11 4.96 -31.48
CA LEU A 36 -61.86 5.48 -32.12
C LEU A 36 -61.27 6.62 -31.33
N CYS A 37 -62.10 7.57 -30.87
CA CYS A 37 -61.67 8.67 -29.99
C CYS A 37 -61.13 8.15 -28.65
N GLY A 38 -61.75 7.14 -28.04
CA GLY A 38 -61.27 6.48 -26.82
C GLY A 38 -59.89 5.82 -27.00
N ALA A 39 -59.75 5.10 -28.10
CA ALA A 39 -58.46 4.48 -28.47
C ALA A 39 -57.34 5.49 -28.72
N LEU A 40 -57.65 6.58 -29.41
CA LEU A 40 -56.73 7.66 -29.67
C LEU A 40 -56.28 8.34 -28.37
N ALA A 41 -57.22 8.62 -27.43
CA ALA A 41 -56.91 9.17 -26.12
C ALA A 41 -56.01 8.27 -25.30
N LEU A 42 -56.19 6.94 -25.35
CA LEU A 42 -55.29 5.95 -24.76
C LEU A 42 -53.89 5.97 -25.34
N LEU A 43 -53.77 6.01 -26.68
CA LEU A 43 -52.50 6.09 -27.38
C LEU A 43 -51.72 7.37 -27.00
N VAL A 44 -52.39 8.50 -26.97
CA VAL A 44 -51.81 9.80 -26.57
C VAL A 44 -51.34 9.72 -25.11
N PHE A 45 -52.15 9.14 -24.21
CA PHE A 45 -51.74 8.95 -22.81
C PHE A 45 -50.50 8.11 -22.69
N TRP A 46 -50.41 6.98 -23.41
CA TRP A 46 -49.23 6.14 -23.41
C TRP A 46 -48.00 6.78 -24.00
N TYR A 47 -48.18 7.52 -25.10
CA TYR A 47 -47.11 8.30 -25.72
C TYR A 47 -46.51 9.35 -24.79
N VAL A 48 -47.39 10.10 -24.11
CA VAL A 48 -46.95 11.13 -23.12
C VAL A 48 -46.18 10.46 -21.96
N GLN A 49 -46.65 9.30 -21.48
CA GLN A 49 -45.93 8.60 -20.41
C GLN A 49 -44.57 8.09 -20.88
N LEU A 50 -44.50 7.51 -22.07
CA LEU A 50 -43.24 7.05 -22.65
C LEU A 50 -42.24 8.21 -22.84
N PHE A 51 -42.71 9.32 -23.40
CA PHE A 51 -41.90 10.54 -23.58
C PHE A 51 -41.36 11.10 -22.24
N ARG A 52 -42.16 11.07 -21.18
CA ARG A 52 -41.72 11.49 -19.85
C ARG A 52 -40.63 10.58 -19.30
N VAL A 53 -40.75 9.28 -19.49
CA VAL A 53 -39.76 8.28 -19.07
C VAL A 53 -38.46 8.46 -19.85
N GLU A 54 -38.54 8.60 -21.17
CA GLU A 54 -37.39 8.80 -22.03
C GLU A 54 -36.61 10.08 -21.66
N ARG A 55 -37.34 11.18 -21.48
CA ARG A 55 -36.74 12.47 -21.06
C ARG A 55 -36.07 12.38 -19.68
N TRP A 56 -36.67 11.62 -18.76
CA TRP A 56 -36.07 11.42 -17.43
C TRP A 56 -34.85 10.53 -17.49
N LEU A 57 -34.87 9.45 -18.28
CA LEU A 57 -33.70 8.57 -18.47
C LEU A 57 -32.50 9.28 -19.11
N ALA A 58 -32.75 10.29 -19.94
CA ALA A 58 -31.71 11.15 -20.51
C ALA A 58 -31.04 12.06 -19.45
N GLN A 59 -31.64 12.24 -18.26
CA GLN A 59 -31.12 13.06 -17.16
C GLN A 59 -31.21 12.29 -15.84
N PRO A 60 -30.33 11.32 -15.60
CA PRO A 60 -30.45 10.38 -14.49
C PRO A 60 -30.28 10.99 -13.09
N ASP A 61 -29.80 12.22 -12.99
CA ASP A 61 -29.60 12.92 -11.71
C ASP A 61 -30.88 13.57 -11.16
N ARG A 62 -31.97 13.55 -11.93
CA ARG A 62 -33.26 14.11 -11.48
C ARG A 62 -34.10 13.05 -10.79
N GLU A 63 -34.87 13.50 -9.80
CA GLU A 63 -35.90 12.64 -9.18
C GLU A 63 -36.89 12.14 -10.22
N PRO A 64 -37.36 10.90 -10.10
CA PRO A 64 -38.31 10.31 -11.04
C PRO A 64 -39.59 11.14 -11.06
N PRO A 65 -40.21 11.31 -12.24
CA PRO A 65 -41.46 12.01 -12.32
C PRO A 65 -42.55 11.28 -11.52
N GLU A 66 -43.39 12.04 -10.82
CA GLU A 66 -44.52 11.45 -10.09
C GLU A 66 -45.43 10.70 -11.05
N ALA A 67 -45.43 9.41 -10.94
CA ALA A 67 -46.30 8.53 -11.73
C ALA A 67 -47.05 7.57 -10.78
N ARG A 68 -48.36 7.38 -11.07
CA ARG A 68 -49.23 6.51 -10.26
C ARG A 68 -49.37 5.11 -10.92
N GLY A 69 -49.47 4.09 -10.08
CA GLY A 69 -49.75 2.72 -10.54
C GLY A 69 -48.50 1.95 -10.99
N ILE A 70 -48.56 1.31 -12.15
CA ILE A 70 -47.47 0.46 -12.69
C ILE A 70 -46.24 1.29 -13.03
N TRP A 71 -46.45 2.44 -13.64
CA TRP A 71 -45.38 3.35 -14.03
C TRP A 71 -44.58 3.90 -12.85
N GLY A 72 -45.25 4.31 -11.75
CA GLY A 72 -44.59 4.77 -10.56
C GLY A 72 -43.63 3.71 -9.99
N ARG A 73 -44.06 2.49 -9.87
CA ARG A 73 -43.20 1.42 -9.36
C ARG A 73 -42.05 1.04 -10.28
N LEU A 74 -42.28 1.05 -11.60
CA LEU A 74 -41.22 0.81 -12.59
C LEU A 74 -40.14 1.91 -12.46
N LEU A 75 -40.57 3.16 -12.39
CA LEU A 75 -39.66 4.30 -12.25
C LEU A 75 -38.90 4.23 -10.89
N ASP A 76 -39.59 3.93 -9.79
CA ASP A 76 -38.99 3.75 -8.48
C ASP A 76 -37.96 2.60 -8.47
N HIS A 77 -38.26 1.51 -9.22
CA HIS A 77 -37.33 0.38 -9.31
C HIS A 77 -36.07 0.73 -10.13
N ILE A 78 -36.25 1.38 -11.27
CA ILE A 78 -35.15 1.85 -12.11
C ILE A 78 -34.28 2.87 -11.33
N TYR A 79 -34.91 3.82 -10.66
CA TYR A 79 -34.22 4.82 -9.83
C TYR A 79 -33.38 4.19 -8.73
N ARG A 80 -33.95 3.20 -8.00
CA ARG A 80 -33.20 2.44 -6.99
C ARG A 80 -32.01 1.70 -7.56
N LEU A 81 -32.18 1.05 -8.72
CA LEU A 81 -31.06 0.34 -9.38
C LEU A 81 -29.96 1.30 -9.83
N GLN A 82 -30.34 2.44 -10.44
CA GLN A 82 -29.37 3.45 -10.83
C GLN A 82 -28.62 4.02 -9.63
N ARG A 83 -29.36 4.33 -8.55
CA ARG A 83 -28.75 4.82 -7.31
C ARG A 83 -27.81 3.80 -6.68
N GLN A 84 -28.21 2.55 -6.59
CA GLN A 84 -27.36 1.46 -6.09
C GLN A 84 -26.08 1.29 -6.93
N SER A 85 -26.23 1.37 -8.27
CA SER A 85 -25.10 1.30 -9.19
C SER A 85 -24.13 2.48 -8.97
N LYS A 86 -24.65 3.70 -8.88
CA LYS A 86 -23.86 4.92 -8.64
C LYS A 86 -23.17 4.90 -7.27
N GLU A 87 -23.88 4.45 -6.22
CA GLU A 87 -23.29 4.30 -4.88
C GLU A 87 -22.21 3.18 -4.83
N ALA A 88 -22.40 2.09 -5.59
CA ALA A 88 -21.39 1.03 -5.71
C ALA A 88 -20.16 1.52 -6.46
N GLN A 89 -20.35 2.25 -7.56
CA GLN A 89 -19.26 2.85 -8.32
C GLN A 89 -18.49 3.87 -7.50
N GLY A 90 -19.17 4.76 -6.78
CA GLY A 90 -18.52 5.75 -5.90
C GLY A 90 -17.75 5.09 -4.75
N ARG A 91 -18.25 3.98 -4.19
CA ARG A 91 -17.50 3.21 -3.18
C ARG A 91 -16.25 2.58 -3.76
N LEU A 92 -16.31 2.06 -4.98
CA LEU A 92 -15.16 1.48 -5.65
C LEU A 92 -14.10 2.56 -5.96
N GLU A 93 -14.50 3.69 -6.52
CA GLU A 93 -13.62 4.83 -6.78
C GLU A 93 -12.96 5.34 -5.48
N PHE A 94 -13.74 5.50 -4.41
CA PHE A 94 -13.20 5.88 -3.10
C PHE A 94 -12.20 4.86 -2.57
N SER A 95 -12.48 3.55 -2.71
CA SER A 95 -11.56 2.49 -2.26
C SER A 95 -10.25 2.50 -3.04
N ILE A 96 -10.32 2.69 -4.35
CA ILE A 96 -9.13 2.81 -5.20
C ILE A 96 -8.30 4.03 -4.78
N GLN A 97 -8.95 5.19 -4.60
CA GLN A 97 -8.28 6.41 -4.19
C GLN A 97 -7.64 6.28 -2.81
N TYR A 98 -8.36 5.69 -1.86
CA TYR A 98 -7.83 5.43 -0.51
C TYR A 98 -6.59 4.53 -0.54
N LEU A 99 -6.59 3.47 -1.36
CA LEU A 99 -5.43 2.59 -1.53
C LEU A 99 -4.26 3.34 -2.17
N GLN A 100 -4.50 4.14 -3.21
CA GLN A 100 -3.47 4.95 -3.85
C GLN A 100 -2.86 5.96 -2.88
N ASP A 101 -3.68 6.69 -2.11
CA ASP A 101 -3.19 7.67 -1.13
C ASP A 101 -2.44 7.00 0.03
N SER A 102 -2.87 5.79 0.42
CA SER A 102 -2.15 4.98 1.42
C SER A 102 -0.77 4.58 0.92
N LEU A 103 -0.66 4.16 -0.35
CA LEU A 103 0.63 3.80 -0.95
C LEU A 103 1.54 5.02 -1.14
N LYS A 104 0.98 6.21 -1.43
CA LYS A 104 1.74 7.47 -1.50
C LYS A 104 2.35 7.87 -0.15
N SER A 105 1.69 7.55 0.96
CA SER A 105 2.17 7.86 2.31
C SER A 105 3.31 6.95 2.79
N VAL A 106 3.59 5.85 2.10
CA VAL A 106 4.70 4.94 2.41
C VAL A 106 6.02 5.65 2.10
N ARG A 107 6.92 5.69 3.09
CA ARG A 107 8.25 6.32 2.95
C ARG A 107 9.20 5.55 2.05
N ASP A 108 8.99 4.25 1.92
CA ASP A 108 9.77 3.39 1.03
C ASP A 108 9.31 3.60 -0.41
N ALA A 109 10.23 3.59 -1.36
CA ALA A 109 9.89 3.64 -2.78
C ALA A 109 9.17 2.35 -3.17
N ALA A 110 8.00 2.49 -3.80
CA ALA A 110 7.20 1.38 -4.30
C ALA A 110 7.03 1.51 -5.82
N ILE A 111 7.40 0.45 -6.55
CA ILE A 111 7.39 0.38 -8.00
C ILE A 111 6.63 -0.87 -8.42
N ILE A 112 5.68 -0.73 -9.32
CA ILE A 112 5.02 -1.88 -9.98
C ILE A 112 5.56 -1.97 -11.40
N THR A 113 6.01 -3.17 -11.78
CA THR A 113 6.43 -3.46 -13.15
C THR A 113 5.58 -4.57 -13.76
N ASP A 114 5.47 -4.54 -15.07
CA ASP A 114 4.91 -5.63 -15.84
C ASP A 114 5.85 -6.88 -15.83
N PRO A 115 5.45 -8.02 -16.38
CA PRO A 115 6.29 -9.22 -16.43
C PRO A 115 7.60 -9.04 -17.20
N TRP A 116 7.66 -8.04 -18.12
CA TRP A 116 8.85 -7.72 -18.91
C TRP A 116 9.80 -6.74 -18.19
N GLY A 117 9.38 -6.21 -17.02
CA GLY A 117 10.18 -5.28 -16.22
C GLY A 117 9.97 -3.80 -16.57
N ASN A 118 8.94 -3.46 -17.37
CA ASN A 118 8.60 -2.07 -17.62
C ASN A 118 7.78 -1.51 -16.46
N ILE A 119 8.00 -0.25 -16.12
CA ILE A 119 7.32 0.43 -15.03
C ILE A 119 5.85 0.65 -15.40
N ALA A 120 4.94 0.12 -14.60
CA ALA A 120 3.50 0.35 -14.71
C ALA A 120 3.03 1.45 -13.75
N TRP A 121 3.64 1.54 -12.56
CA TRP A 121 3.28 2.52 -11.54
C TRP A 121 4.43 2.73 -10.55
N VAL A 122 4.54 3.95 -9.99
CA VAL A 122 5.47 4.31 -8.90
C VAL A 122 4.77 5.24 -7.91
N ASN A 123 5.22 5.25 -6.65
CA ASN A 123 4.77 6.22 -5.66
C ASN A 123 5.69 7.45 -5.61
N ASP A 124 5.28 8.47 -4.85
CA ASP A 124 6.03 9.74 -4.71
C ASP A 124 7.42 9.52 -4.06
N SER A 125 7.53 8.50 -3.21
CA SER A 125 8.82 8.13 -2.58
C SER A 125 9.83 7.56 -3.59
N ALA A 126 9.37 6.92 -4.65
CA ALA A 126 10.25 6.46 -5.73
C ALA A 126 10.87 7.64 -6.50
N GLU A 127 10.14 8.72 -6.68
CA GLU A 127 10.68 9.94 -7.29
C GLU A 127 11.75 10.59 -6.40
N SER A 128 11.46 10.71 -5.10
CA SER A 128 12.39 11.35 -4.15
C SER A 128 13.65 10.52 -3.89
N LEU A 129 13.54 9.18 -3.81
CA LEU A 129 14.64 8.27 -3.47
C LEU A 129 15.46 7.83 -4.68
N LEU A 130 14.79 7.60 -5.82
CA LEU A 130 15.39 7.00 -7.02
C LEU A 130 15.39 7.92 -8.23
N GLY A 131 14.68 9.06 -8.16
CA GLY A 131 14.50 9.98 -9.29
C GLY A 131 13.62 9.42 -10.40
N ILE A 132 12.75 8.44 -10.10
CA ILE A 132 11.86 7.80 -11.08
C ILE A 132 10.47 8.41 -10.96
N SER A 133 10.03 9.09 -12.03
CA SER A 133 8.75 9.81 -12.06
C SER A 133 7.65 9.02 -12.76
N LEU A 134 6.43 9.07 -12.19
CA LEU A 134 5.26 8.47 -12.80
C LEU A 134 4.94 9.05 -14.18
N ASN A 135 5.22 10.34 -14.40
CA ASN A 135 4.86 11.03 -15.64
C ASN A 135 5.80 10.70 -16.81
N ASP A 136 7.09 10.52 -16.52
CA ASP A 136 8.14 10.45 -17.55
C ASP A 136 8.64 9.02 -17.82
N ASP A 137 8.53 8.13 -16.82
CA ASP A 137 9.21 6.83 -16.83
C ASP A 137 8.28 5.62 -16.94
N VAL A 138 6.95 5.82 -16.93
CA VAL A 138 6.00 4.73 -17.16
C VAL A 138 6.20 4.13 -18.55
N GLY A 139 6.20 2.79 -18.62
CA GLY A 139 6.44 2.03 -19.84
C GLY A 139 7.93 1.81 -20.16
N ARG A 140 8.85 2.40 -19.39
CA ARG A 140 10.29 2.16 -19.57
C ARG A 140 10.78 1.01 -18.69
N PRO A 141 11.79 0.24 -19.14
CA PRO A 141 12.38 -0.80 -18.34
C PRO A 141 13.10 -0.21 -17.10
N LEU A 142 12.75 -0.68 -15.91
CA LEU A 142 13.33 -0.23 -14.64
C LEU A 142 14.86 -0.36 -14.62
N VAL A 143 15.39 -1.44 -15.19
CA VAL A 143 16.84 -1.72 -15.24
C VAL A 143 17.62 -0.65 -16.00
N ASN A 144 17.01 -0.06 -17.03
CA ASN A 144 17.65 1.00 -17.83
C ASN A 144 17.71 2.34 -17.11
N LEU A 145 16.77 2.58 -16.19
CA LEU A 145 16.76 3.82 -15.40
C LEU A 145 17.72 3.74 -14.23
N MET A 146 17.69 2.65 -13.48
CA MET A 146 18.57 2.50 -12.31
C MET A 146 20.02 2.18 -12.66
N ARG A 147 20.29 1.55 -13.81
CA ARG A 147 21.63 1.19 -14.33
C ARG A 147 22.54 0.49 -13.31
N ILE A 148 21.93 -0.30 -12.42
CA ILE A 148 22.63 -1.03 -11.37
C ILE A 148 22.75 -2.50 -11.80
N ARG A 149 23.98 -2.96 -11.95
CA ARG A 149 24.26 -4.33 -12.43
C ARG A 149 23.71 -5.41 -11.50
N GLU A 150 23.86 -5.22 -10.20
CA GLU A 150 23.37 -6.14 -9.16
C GLU A 150 21.86 -6.27 -9.20
N LEU A 151 21.14 -5.16 -9.41
CA LEU A 151 19.69 -5.15 -9.56
C LEU A 151 19.26 -5.90 -10.83
N SER A 152 19.96 -5.67 -11.95
CA SER A 152 19.68 -6.37 -13.20
C SER A 152 19.84 -7.89 -13.06
N GLN A 153 20.90 -8.34 -12.39
CA GLN A 153 21.13 -9.75 -12.12
C GLN A 153 20.06 -10.33 -11.18
N TYR A 154 19.71 -9.61 -10.11
CA TYR A 154 18.70 -10.04 -9.16
C TYR A 154 17.32 -10.21 -9.81
N LEU A 155 16.92 -9.26 -10.65
CA LEU A 155 15.65 -9.34 -11.39
C LEU A 155 15.64 -10.45 -12.45
N SER A 156 16.81 -10.77 -13.05
CA SER A 156 16.93 -11.82 -14.06
C SER A 156 16.94 -13.23 -13.48
N LEU A 157 17.48 -13.42 -12.26
CA LEU A 157 17.50 -14.71 -11.56
C LEU A 157 16.10 -15.10 -11.06
N ALA A 158 15.20 -14.14 -10.86
CA ALA A 158 13.83 -14.31 -10.37
C ALA A 158 13.73 -15.10 -9.04
N ASP A 159 14.81 -15.13 -8.25
CA ASP A 159 14.84 -15.67 -6.89
C ASP A 159 14.80 -14.49 -5.90
N TYR A 160 13.64 -14.26 -5.31
CA TYR A 160 13.37 -13.15 -4.39
C TYR A 160 13.27 -13.61 -2.93
N SER A 161 13.83 -14.77 -2.60
CA SER A 161 13.82 -15.35 -1.24
C SER A 161 14.56 -14.47 -0.23
N GLN A 162 15.54 -13.71 -0.69
CA GLN A 162 16.30 -12.76 0.12
C GLN A 162 16.31 -11.37 -0.53
N PRO A 163 16.20 -10.29 0.28
CA PRO A 163 16.28 -8.94 -0.25
C PRO A 163 17.69 -8.63 -0.79
N LEU A 164 17.75 -7.89 -1.88
CA LEU A 164 19.02 -7.39 -2.43
C LEU A 164 19.44 -6.14 -1.65
N ARG A 165 20.67 -6.14 -1.11
CA ARG A 165 21.29 -4.96 -0.51
C ARG A 165 22.26 -4.32 -1.50
N LEU A 166 22.01 -3.07 -1.85
CA LEU A 166 22.85 -2.25 -2.72
C LEU A 166 23.70 -1.35 -1.84
N LEU A 167 24.99 -1.68 -1.75
CA LEU A 167 25.94 -0.96 -0.92
C LEU A 167 26.24 0.43 -1.50
N PRO A 168 26.67 1.41 -0.67
CA PRO A 168 27.13 2.70 -1.14
C PRO A 168 28.28 2.57 -2.13
N THR A 169 28.28 3.41 -3.17
CA THR A 169 29.34 3.52 -4.17
C THR A 169 29.72 4.98 -4.32
N SER A 170 30.79 5.27 -5.12
CA SER A 170 31.18 6.65 -5.44
C SER A 170 30.08 7.47 -6.12
N GLU A 171 29.14 6.81 -6.80
CA GLU A 171 28.02 7.45 -7.51
C GLU A 171 26.75 7.50 -6.68
N ARG A 172 26.64 6.67 -5.64
CA ARG A 172 25.48 6.58 -4.77
C ARG A 172 25.90 6.45 -3.31
N GLU A 173 25.63 7.45 -2.51
CA GLU A 173 25.97 7.48 -1.09
C GLU A 173 24.99 6.63 -0.23
N ALA A 174 23.76 6.43 -0.70
CA ALA A 174 22.73 5.69 0.02
C ALA A 174 22.95 4.18 -0.07
N CYS A 175 22.70 3.48 1.05
CA CYS A 175 22.58 2.04 1.10
C CYS A 175 21.10 1.67 0.94
N LEU A 176 20.76 0.94 -0.13
CA LEU A 176 19.38 0.61 -0.45
C LEU A 176 19.12 -0.88 -0.26
N GLN A 177 17.95 -1.22 0.25
CA GLN A 177 17.43 -2.59 0.29
C GLN A 177 16.28 -2.72 -0.70
N VAL A 178 16.37 -3.71 -1.58
CA VAL A 178 15.37 -3.97 -2.62
C VAL A 178 14.68 -5.30 -2.30
N GLU A 179 13.36 -5.27 -2.20
CA GLU A 179 12.49 -6.42 -2.01
C GLU A 179 11.54 -6.53 -3.19
N VAL A 180 11.38 -7.74 -3.72
CA VAL A 180 10.52 -8.00 -4.88
C VAL A 180 9.49 -9.05 -4.52
N SER A 181 8.23 -8.76 -4.84
CA SER A 181 7.12 -9.72 -4.73
C SER A 181 6.42 -9.82 -6.09
N THR A 182 6.12 -11.04 -6.50
CA THR A 182 5.34 -11.29 -7.72
C THR A 182 3.86 -11.47 -7.37
N PHE A 183 2.98 -10.92 -8.17
CA PHE A 183 1.54 -11.05 -8.00
C PHE A 183 0.85 -11.30 -9.36
N SER A 184 -0.44 -11.11 -9.44
CA SER A 184 -1.33 -11.43 -10.55
C SER A 184 -0.70 -11.29 -11.95
N GLY A 185 -0.60 -12.39 -12.70
CA GLY A 185 -0.15 -12.36 -14.10
C GLY A 185 1.36 -12.27 -14.34
N GLY A 186 2.19 -12.28 -13.26
CA GLY A 186 3.65 -12.13 -13.36
C GLY A 186 4.15 -10.70 -13.15
N ASP A 187 3.26 -9.78 -12.82
CA ASP A 187 3.63 -8.44 -12.40
C ASP A 187 4.48 -8.48 -11.13
N ARG A 188 5.34 -7.49 -10.96
CA ARG A 188 6.25 -7.40 -9.80
C ARG A 188 6.00 -6.13 -9.03
N LEU A 189 5.91 -6.27 -7.71
CA LEU A 189 5.92 -5.16 -6.77
C LEU A 189 7.32 -5.11 -6.15
N ILE A 190 7.99 -3.99 -6.34
CA ILE A 190 9.36 -3.75 -5.92
C ILE A 190 9.35 -2.65 -4.87
N PHE A 191 9.80 -2.97 -3.66
CA PHE A 191 10.04 -2.00 -2.60
C PHE A 191 11.52 -1.67 -2.54
N VAL A 192 11.84 -0.38 -2.46
CA VAL A 192 13.21 0.08 -2.24
C VAL A 192 13.24 0.96 -1.00
N LYS A 193 14.00 0.52 -0.02
CA LYS A 193 14.15 1.17 1.28
C LYS A 193 15.54 1.72 1.45
N ASP A 194 15.65 2.95 1.96
CA ASP A 194 16.93 3.51 2.41
C ASP A 194 17.26 2.91 3.78
N ILE A 195 18.36 2.16 3.83
CA ILE A 195 18.89 1.53 5.04
C ILE A 195 20.26 2.12 5.44
N SER A 196 20.57 3.32 4.96
CA SER A 196 21.90 3.96 5.19
C SER A 196 22.22 4.12 6.66
N GLU A 197 21.26 4.56 7.48
CA GLU A 197 21.46 4.68 8.93
C GLU A 197 21.69 3.30 9.58
N GLN A 198 20.90 2.32 9.21
CA GLN A 198 21.04 0.95 9.75
C GLN A 198 22.40 0.35 9.34
N TYR A 199 22.81 0.55 8.10
CA TYR A 199 24.09 0.09 7.59
C TYR A 199 25.26 0.78 8.31
N LYS A 200 25.21 2.09 8.52
CA LYS A 200 26.22 2.84 9.29
C LYS A 200 26.36 2.29 10.72
N LEU A 201 25.25 2.04 11.39
CA LEU A 201 25.24 1.45 12.73
C LEU A 201 25.84 0.02 12.71
N GLU A 202 25.50 -0.78 11.72
CA GLU A 202 26.03 -2.15 11.58
C GLU A 202 27.54 -2.16 11.35
N VAL A 203 28.05 -1.23 10.51
CA VAL A 203 29.49 -1.02 10.29
C VAL A 203 30.18 -0.55 11.56
N MET A 204 29.66 0.50 12.21
CA MET A 204 30.22 1.00 13.46
C MET A 204 30.27 -0.10 14.54
N ARG A 205 29.22 -0.89 14.68
CA ARG A 205 29.20 -2.01 15.63
C ARG A 205 30.27 -3.07 15.29
N ARG A 206 30.45 -3.39 14.02
CA ARG A 206 31.48 -4.34 13.58
C ARG A 206 32.88 -3.85 13.87
N ASP A 207 33.16 -2.59 13.51
CA ASP A 207 34.45 -1.94 13.71
C ASP A 207 34.75 -1.80 15.21
N PHE A 208 33.73 -1.48 16.01
CA PHE A 208 33.84 -1.42 17.46
C PHE A 208 34.26 -2.79 18.04
N VAL A 209 33.56 -3.88 17.70
CA VAL A 209 33.91 -5.22 18.17
C VAL A 209 35.32 -5.63 17.70
N GLY A 210 35.69 -5.27 16.49
CA GLY A 210 37.03 -5.49 15.94
C GLY A 210 38.11 -4.77 16.76
N ASN A 211 37.92 -3.45 16.98
CA ASN A 211 38.85 -2.62 17.73
C ASN A 211 39.00 -3.08 19.17
N VAL A 212 37.90 -3.38 19.85
CA VAL A 212 37.90 -3.93 21.22
C VAL A 212 38.68 -5.22 21.29
N SER A 213 38.47 -6.12 20.33
CA SER A 213 39.19 -7.40 20.30
C SER A 213 40.70 -7.20 20.15
N HIS A 214 41.12 -6.24 19.36
CA HIS A 214 42.53 -5.89 19.19
C HIS A 214 43.11 -5.24 20.45
N GLU A 215 42.40 -4.27 21.06
CA GLU A 215 42.86 -3.58 22.27
C GLU A 215 42.92 -4.50 23.51
N LEU A 216 42.10 -5.54 23.58
CA LEU A 216 42.18 -6.55 24.64
C LEU A 216 43.25 -7.61 24.37
N ARG A 217 43.52 -7.97 23.11
CA ARG A 217 44.53 -8.99 22.76
C ARG A 217 45.92 -8.58 23.18
N THR A 218 46.28 -7.31 22.99
CA THR A 218 47.61 -6.78 23.32
C THR A 218 47.97 -6.93 24.79
N PRO A 219 47.19 -6.42 25.78
CA PRO A 219 47.50 -6.61 27.18
C PRO A 219 47.45 -8.09 27.61
N LEU A 220 46.54 -8.89 27.02
CA LEU A 220 46.45 -10.30 27.33
C LEU A 220 47.74 -11.07 26.88
N THR A 221 48.29 -10.72 25.71
CA THR A 221 49.56 -11.30 25.23
C THR A 221 50.71 -10.94 26.15
N VAL A 222 50.77 -9.70 26.63
CA VAL A 222 51.78 -9.24 27.61
C VAL A 222 51.66 -9.97 28.92
N LEU A 223 50.41 -10.09 29.44
CA LEU A 223 50.16 -10.88 30.66
C LEU A 223 50.62 -12.32 30.52
N LYS A 224 50.27 -12.98 29.40
CA LYS A 224 50.66 -14.33 29.13
C LYS A 224 52.20 -14.49 29.10
N GLY A 225 52.91 -13.56 28.45
CA GLY A 225 54.35 -13.59 28.42
C GLY A 225 55.02 -13.43 29.79
N TYR A 226 54.44 -12.60 30.65
CA TYR A 226 54.94 -12.47 32.05
C TYR A 226 54.64 -13.72 32.87
N VAL A 227 53.47 -14.34 32.72
CA VAL A 227 53.14 -15.64 33.39
C VAL A 227 54.12 -16.71 32.99
N GLU A 228 54.38 -16.85 31.68
CA GLU A 228 55.32 -17.84 31.14
C GLU A 228 56.74 -17.59 31.68
N ASN A 229 57.16 -16.34 31.76
CA ASN A 229 58.45 -15.95 32.29
C ASN A 229 58.56 -16.31 33.80
N ILE A 230 57.53 -15.98 34.59
CA ILE A 230 57.52 -16.31 36.05
C ILE A 230 57.54 -17.83 36.26
N GLN A 231 56.84 -18.61 35.44
CA GLN A 231 56.81 -20.06 35.51
C GLN A 231 58.16 -20.72 35.17
N SER A 232 59.00 -20.01 34.44
CA SER A 232 60.35 -20.52 34.04
C SER A 232 61.45 -20.13 35.05
N LEU A 233 61.14 -19.30 36.06
CA LEU A 233 62.10 -18.90 37.10
C LEU A 233 62.22 -20.01 38.18
N GLU A 234 63.44 -20.42 38.50
CA GLU A 234 63.74 -21.28 39.64
C GLU A 234 63.49 -20.51 40.94
N SER A 235 63.06 -21.19 42.01
CA SER A 235 62.41 -20.68 43.22
C SER A 235 63.27 -19.77 44.16
N GLU A 236 64.51 -19.39 43.77
CA GLU A 236 65.39 -18.57 44.62
C GLU A 236 65.40 -17.07 44.38
N PHE A 237 64.61 -16.55 43.40
CA PHE A 237 64.70 -15.16 42.98
C PHE A 237 63.43 -14.35 43.22
N VAL A 238 63.02 -14.13 44.47
CA VAL A 238 61.81 -13.34 44.83
C VAL A 238 61.88 -11.90 44.30
N ASP A 239 63.03 -11.26 44.27
CA ASP A 239 63.20 -9.90 43.81
C ASP A 239 63.01 -9.74 42.28
N GLN A 240 63.20 -10.81 41.51
CA GLN A 240 62.99 -10.76 40.06
C GLN A 240 61.53 -10.87 39.65
N ILE A 241 60.65 -11.33 40.53
CA ILE A 241 59.21 -11.45 40.31
C ILE A 241 58.45 -10.15 40.51
N ALA A 242 58.93 -9.25 41.35
CA ALA A 242 58.26 -8.00 41.68
C ALA A 242 57.99 -7.09 40.43
N ARG A 243 58.93 -7.00 39.52
CA ARG A 243 58.83 -6.22 38.30
C ARG A 243 57.79 -6.77 37.30
N PRO A 244 57.82 -8.09 36.96
CA PRO A 244 56.77 -8.72 36.17
C PRO A 244 55.37 -8.56 36.78
N LEU A 245 55.20 -8.76 38.10
CA LEU A 245 53.92 -8.60 38.79
C LEU A 245 53.37 -7.18 38.65
N ALA A 246 54.19 -6.16 38.84
CA ALA A 246 53.76 -4.73 38.69
C ALA A 246 53.33 -4.43 37.23
N GLN A 247 53.99 -5.03 36.23
CA GLN A 247 53.61 -4.86 34.83
C GLN A 247 52.30 -5.62 34.51
N MET A 248 52.09 -6.74 35.11
CA MET A 248 50.80 -7.47 34.98
C MET A 248 49.66 -6.69 35.59
N GLU A 249 49.85 -6.12 36.78
CA GLU A 249 48.86 -5.28 37.45
C GLU A 249 48.47 -4.08 36.59
N MET A 250 49.45 -3.37 36.00
CA MET A 250 49.19 -2.27 35.07
C MET A 250 48.34 -2.71 33.86
N GLN A 251 48.60 -3.89 33.30
CA GLN A 251 47.81 -4.41 32.17
C GLN A 251 46.38 -4.79 32.58
N VAL A 252 46.19 -5.35 33.80
CA VAL A 252 44.85 -5.63 34.34
C VAL A 252 44.05 -4.35 34.53
N VAL A 253 44.65 -3.32 35.13
CA VAL A 253 44.01 -2.01 35.31
C VAL A 253 43.63 -1.39 33.97
N ARG A 254 44.49 -1.48 32.95
CA ARG A 254 44.19 -0.99 31.61
C ARG A 254 42.99 -1.73 30.99
N MET A 255 42.91 -3.05 31.15
CA MET A 255 41.77 -3.84 30.69
C MET A 255 40.47 -3.50 31.45
N GLU A 256 40.54 -3.24 32.74
CA GLU A 256 39.38 -2.81 33.53
C GLU A 256 38.81 -1.45 33.06
N VAL A 257 39.68 -0.50 32.70
CA VAL A 257 39.26 0.79 32.16
C VAL A 257 38.56 0.58 30.80
N LEU A 258 39.18 -0.20 29.89
CA LEU A 258 38.56 -0.52 28.60
C LEU A 258 37.21 -1.22 28.76
N LEU A 259 37.08 -2.11 29.72
CA LEU A 259 35.82 -2.82 29.98
C LEU A 259 34.74 -1.89 30.55
N LYS A 260 35.10 -0.94 31.40
CA LYS A 260 34.19 0.11 31.89
C LYS A 260 33.68 1.00 30.75
N ASP A 261 34.57 1.44 29.89
CA ASP A 261 34.22 2.29 28.73
C ASP A 261 33.26 1.54 27.78
N LEU A 262 33.51 0.27 27.56
CA LEU A 262 32.67 -0.64 26.81
C LEU A 262 31.25 -0.79 27.38
N LEU A 263 31.17 -1.05 28.69
CA LEU A 263 29.89 -1.20 29.40
C LEU A 263 29.10 0.11 29.41
N TRP A 264 29.80 1.24 29.48
CA TRP A 264 29.19 2.57 29.47
C TRP A 264 28.59 2.85 28.07
N LEU A 265 29.31 2.55 27.00
CA LEU A 265 28.84 2.69 25.63
C LEU A 265 27.63 1.80 25.34
N SER A 266 27.67 0.54 25.75
CA SER A 266 26.54 -0.41 25.63
C SER A 266 25.27 0.05 26.37
N ARG A 267 25.43 0.75 27.51
CA ARG A 267 24.30 1.32 28.26
C ARG A 267 23.66 2.50 27.53
N ILE A 268 24.46 3.38 26.93
CA ILE A 268 23.94 4.52 26.14
C ILE A 268 23.12 4.01 24.97
N GLU A 269 23.62 3.03 24.22
CA GLU A 269 22.90 2.41 23.11
C GLU A 269 21.57 1.77 23.53
N SER A 270 21.53 1.15 24.71
CA SER A 270 20.29 0.54 25.24
C SER A 270 19.25 1.58 25.68
N ILE A 271 19.68 2.77 26.13
CA ILE A 271 18.77 3.86 26.53
C ILE A 271 18.18 4.53 25.28
N GLU A 272 18.97 4.78 24.23
CA GLU A 272 18.47 5.33 22.96
C GLU A 272 17.53 4.36 22.23
N GLY A 273 17.74 3.04 22.36
CA GLY A 273 16.84 2.02 21.84
C GLY A 273 15.51 1.93 22.58
N ALA A 274 15.49 2.19 23.87
CA ALA A 274 14.28 2.13 24.70
C ALA A 274 13.34 3.33 24.49
N ASP A 275 13.88 4.49 24.15
CA ASP A 275 13.07 5.71 23.92
C ASP A 275 12.28 5.65 22.58
N LYS A 276 12.73 4.82 21.63
CA LYS A 276 12.03 4.59 20.36
C LYS A 276 10.86 3.58 20.43
N THR A 277 10.69 2.90 21.57
CA THR A 277 9.67 1.86 21.77
C THR A 277 8.59 2.21 22.80
N SER A 278 8.49 3.46 23.24
CA SER A 278 7.38 3.89 24.12
C SER A 278 6.05 3.76 23.36
N PRO A 279 5.08 2.95 23.81
CA PRO A 279 3.78 2.87 23.18
C PRO A 279 3.08 4.23 23.29
N ILE A 280 2.68 4.80 22.15
CA ILE A 280 1.80 5.97 22.11
C ILE A 280 0.46 5.54 22.68
N ASN A 281 0.15 5.99 23.90
CA ASN A 281 -1.17 5.81 24.49
C ASN A 281 -2.13 6.73 23.74
N MET A 282 -2.91 6.19 22.78
CA MET A 282 -4.05 6.87 22.19
C MET A 282 -5.22 6.76 23.18
N ALA A 283 -5.48 7.82 23.93
CA ALA A 283 -6.71 8.04 24.66
C ALA A 283 -7.74 8.74 23.76
#